data_97cb0e8496a88afb35c6017178485537
#
_entry.id   97cb0e8496a88afb35c6017178485537
#
_cell.length_a   1.000
_cell.length_b   1.000
_cell.length_c   1.000
_cell.angle_alpha   90.00
_cell.angle_beta   90.00
_cell.angle_gamma   90.00
#
_symmetry.space_group_name_H-M   'P 1'
#
loop_
_entity.id
_entity.type
_entity.pdbx_description
1 polymer ?
#
loop_
_entity_poly.entity_id
_entity_poly.type
_entity_poly.pdbx_seq_one_letter_code
_entity_poly.pdbx_strand_id
1 'polypeptide(L)'
;MDPQISNIGIMLVMSQVSRLLDLSDPKTLLIIRILYLSTNLIAFIIYQLTKRKIIKDNNLKIIKYIKSGNSLMNEPEKLQIVTIRDYDLDQLQSSINSIYSSLAMMFVMHIIMKYNNPLFMQFIGPIKGAFEDTLVGINLLGKKDDGKRPFKSQPLFGKIPTGPDMRTDKKSIELLEVAGNGGIKYE
;
A
#
# COMPACT_ATOMS: atom_id res chain seq x y z
N MET A 1 -18.93 -3.73 1.56
CA MET A 1 -18.41 -4.81 2.42
C MET A 1 -17.13 -4.27 3.04
N ASP A 2 -16.96 -4.45 4.33
CA ASP A 2 -15.77 -3.93 5.01
C ASP A 2 -14.53 -4.68 4.51
N PRO A 3 -13.46 -4.01 4.04
CA PRO A 3 -12.26 -4.67 3.48
C PRO A 3 -11.63 -5.68 4.43
N GLN A 4 -11.74 -5.44 5.75
CA GLN A 4 -11.22 -6.34 6.77
C GLN A 4 -11.99 -7.68 6.83
N ILE A 5 -13.32 -7.63 6.76
CA ILE A 5 -14.16 -8.83 6.76
C ILE A 5 -13.90 -9.65 5.51
N SER A 6 -13.73 -8.97 4.36
CA SER A 6 -13.36 -9.61 3.09
C SER A 6 -12.02 -10.33 3.18
N ASN A 7 -11.00 -9.71 3.80
CA ASN A 7 -9.68 -10.31 3.97
C ASN A 7 -9.71 -11.57 4.85
N ILE A 8 -10.43 -11.52 5.96
CA ILE A 8 -10.61 -12.69 6.86
C ILE A 8 -11.34 -13.81 6.13
N GLY A 9 -12.41 -13.49 5.39
CA GLY A 9 -13.16 -14.47 4.60
C GLY A 9 -12.28 -15.16 3.56
N ILE A 10 -11.51 -14.41 2.79
CA ILE A 10 -10.56 -14.97 1.81
C ILE A 10 -9.53 -15.86 2.50
N MET A 11 -8.95 -15.41 3.61
CA MET A 11 -7.95 -16.19 4.35
C MET A 11 -8.51 -17.52 4.86
N LEU A 12 -9.75 -17.54 5.35
CA LEU A 12 -10.42 -18.76 5.79
C LEU A 12 -10.67 -19.72 4.62
N VAL A 13 -11.20 -19.22 3.49
CA VAL A 13 -11.42 -20.04 2.29
C VAL A 13 -10.11 -20.61 1.79
N MET A 14 -9.07 -19.78 1.66
CA MET A 14 -7.76 -20.21 1.19
C MET A 14 -7.14 -21.26 2.14
N SER A 15 -7.32 -21.09 3.45
CA SER A 15 -6.86 -22.07 4.44
C SER A 15 -7.56 -23.43 4.28
N GLN A 16 -8.86 -23.47 3.97
CA GLN A 16 -9.55 -24.72 3.71
C GLN A 16 -9.11 -25.35 2.40
N VAL A 17 -8.99 -24.56 1.33
CA VAL A 17 -8.54 -25.05 0.01
C VAL A 17 -7.10 -25.57 0.10
N SER A 18 -6.21 -24.93 0.85
CA SER A 18 -4.82 -25.38 1.02
C SER A 18 -4.69 -26.78 1.63
N ARG A 19 -5.68 -27.19 2.46
CA ARG A 19 -5.72 -28.54 3.04
C ARG A 19 -6.11 -29.62 2.04
N LEU A 20 -6.79 -29.23 0.96
CA LEU A 20 -7.24 -30.15 -0.10
C LEU A 20 -6.18 -30.29 -1.20
N LEU A 21 -5.20 -29.40 -1.24
CA LEU A 21 -4.14 -29.40 -2.24
C LEU A 21 -2.86 -30.08 -1.70
N ASP A 22 -2.31 -30.96 -2.48
CA ASP A 22 -0.97 -31.51 -2.20
C ASP A 22 0.10 -30.49 -2.64
N LEU A 23 0.54 -29.65 -1.69
CA LEU A 23 1.56 -28.64 -1.90
C LEU A 23 2.99 -29.25 -1.97
N SER A 24 3.12 -30.57 -1.82
CA SER A 24 4.37 -31.30 -1.98
C SER A 24 4.54 -31.81 -3.40
N ASP A 25 3.45 -31.92 -4.18
CA ASP A 25 3.53 -32.31 -5.58
C ASP A 25 4.22 -31.23 -6.43
N PRO A 26 5.29 -31.56 -7.16
CA PRO A 26 6.04 -30.59 -7.96
C PRO A 26 5.21 -29.84 -9.02
N LYS A 27 4.21 -30.49 -9.60
CA LYS A 27 3.34 -29.89 -10.62
C LYS A 27 2.39 -28.85 -10.00
N THR A 28 1.75 -29.22 -8.90
CA THR A 28 0.89 -28.33 -8.12
C THR A 28 1.67 -27.11 -7.64
N LEU A 29 2.86 -27.32 -7.12
CA LEU A 29 3.74 -26.26 -6.66
C LEU A 29 4.18 -25.31 -7.79
N LEU A 30 4.48 -25.86 -8.97
CA LEU A 30 4.83 -25.04 -10.14
C LEU A 30 3.67 -24.14 -10.57
N ILE A 31 2.44 -24.66 -10.59
CA ILE A 31 1.24 -23.86 -10.92
C ILE A 31 1.06 -22.72 -9.92
N ILE A 32 1.22 -22.99 -8.62
CA ILE A 32 1.06 -21.96 -7.59
C ILE A 32 2.15 -20.89 -7.70
N ARG A 33 3.39 -21.26 -8.03
CA ARG A 33 4.46 -20.29 -8.31
C ARG A 33 4.12 -19.37 -9.47
N ILE A 34 3.64 -19.93 -10.58
CA ILE A 34 3.23 -19.17 -11.76
C ILE A 34 2.08 -18.23 -11.40
N LEU A 35 1.05 -18.72 -10.69
CA LEU A 35 -0.07 -17.90 -10.24
C LEU A 35 0.40 -16.74 -9.35
N TYR A 36 1.25 -17.01 -8.35
CA TYR A 36 1.75 -15.97 -7.45
C TYR A 36 2.56 -14.91 -8.19
N LEU A 37 3.45 -15.29 -9.08
CA LEU A 37 4.25 -14.35 -9.87
C LEU A 37 3.37 -13.55 -10.85
N SER A 38 2.40 -14.20 -11.49
CA SER A 38 1.48 -13.54 -12.42
C SER A 38 0.62 -12.49 -11.71
N THR A 39 0.11 -12.79 -10.52
CA THR A 39 -0.71 -11.83 -9.75
C THR A 39 0.10 -10.62 -9.29
N ASN A 40 1.35 -10.82 -8.87
CA ASN A 40 2.26 -9.72 -8.53
C ASN A 40 2.60 -8.86 -9.76
N LEU A 41 2.84 -9.50 -10.91
CA LEU A 41 3.10 -8.80 -12.17
C LEU A 41 1.91 -7.95 -12.61
N ILE A 42 0.69 -8.51 -12.54
CA ILE A 42 -0.54 -7.77 -12.87
C ILE A 42 -0.72 -6.58 -11.93
N ALA A 43 -0.55 -6.76 -10.62
CA ALA A 43 -0.63 -5.68 -9.65
C ALA A 43 0.42 -4.59 -9.95
N PHE A 44 1.65 -4.97 -10.26
CA PHE A 44 2.71 -4.04 -10.64
C PHE A 44 2.34 -3.24 -11.90
N ILE A 45 1.80 -3.90 -12.94
CA ILE A 45 1.34 -3.24 -14.17
C ILE A 45 0.24 -2.22 -13.85
N ILE A 46 -0.74 -2.59 -13.02
CA ILE A 46 -1.82 -1.68 -12.58
C ILE A 46 -1.23 -0.43 -11.92
N TYR A 47 -0.27 -0.57 -11.02
CA TYR A 47 0.39 0.57 -10.38
C TYR A 47 1.20 1.42 -11.36
N GLN A 48 1.87 0.82 -12.35
CA GLN A 48 2.59 1.57 -13.39
C GLN A 48 1.63 2.37 -14.29
N LEU A 49 0.48 1.81 -14.63
CA LEU A 49 -0.56 2.54 -15.37
C LEU A 49 -1.12 3.70 -14.55
N THR A 50 -1.38 3.48 -13.26
CA THR A 50 -1.81 4.52 -12.33
C THR A 50 -0.78 5.64 -12.23
N LYS A 51 0.52 5.30 -12.11
CA LYS A 51 1.62 6.26 -12.09
C LYS A 51 1.64 7.16 -13.34
N ARG A 52 1.51 6.54 -14.52
CA ARG A 52 1.45 7.28 -15.79
C ARG A 52 0.26 8.24 -15.83
N LYS A 53 -0.89 7.82 -15.31
CA LYS A 53 -2.10 8.64 -15.25
C LYS A 53 -1.93 9.83 -14.32
N ILE A 54 -1.40 9.65 -13.10
CA ILE A 54 -1.11 10.72 -12.15
C ILE A 54 -0.16 11.76 -12.75
N ILE A 55 0.91 11.31 -13.42
CA ILE A 55 1.87 12.20 -14.08
C ILE A 55 1.20 12.99 -15.21
N LYS A 56 0.32 12.36 -15.99
CA LYS A 56 -0.40 13.00 -17.09
C LYS A 56 -1.40 14.05 -16.58
N ASP A 57 -2.16 13.73 -15.52
CA ASP A 57 -3.18 14.61 -14.96
C ASP A 57 -2.57 15.82 -14.23
N ASN A 58 -1.31 15.70 -13.79
CA ASN A 58 -0.44 16.77 -13.29
C ASN A 58 -1.13 17.75 -12.32
N ASN A 59 -1.77 17.25 -11.27
CA ASN A 59 -2.49 18.07 -10.30
C ASN A 59 -1.52 18.78 -9.34
N LEU A 60 -1.26 20.07 -9.58
CA LEU A 60 -0.30 20.89 -8.82
C LEU A 60 -0.93 21.63 -7.62
N LYS A 61 -2.16 21.30 -7.21
CA LYS A 61 -2.74 21.87 -5.99
C LYS A 61 -1.89 21.49 -4.77
N ILE A 62 -1.60 22.50 -3.95
CA ILE A 62 -0.79 22.33 -2.74
C ILE A 62 -1.66 21.78 -1.61
N ILE A 63 -1.14 20.80 -0.90
CA ILE A 63 -1.69 20.27 0.34
C ILE A 63 -0.66 20.39 1.47
N LYS A 64 -1.16 20.60 2.68
CA LYS A 64 -0.34 20.67 3.90
C LYS A 64 -0.81 19.59 4.86
N TYR A 65 0.12 18.80 5.36
CA TYR A 65 -0.17 17.78 6.39
C TYR A 65 1.04 17.54 7.27
N ILE A 66 0.79 17.07 8.47
CA ILE A 66 1.83 16.69 9.42
C ILE A 66 2.05 15.20 9.28
N LYS A 67 3.28 14.82 8.97
CA LYS A 67 3.72 13.43 9.00
C LYS A 67 4.28 13.14 10.39
N SER A 68 3.66 12.23 11.13
CA SER A 68 4.19 11.78 12.41
C SER A 68 5.55 11.15 12.19
N GLY A 69 6.52 11.53 13.00
CA GLY A 69 7.82 10.89 13.05
C GLY A 69 7.71 9.43 13.50
N ASN A 70 8.74 8.67 13.21
CA ASN A 70 8.81 7.29 13.70
C ASN A 70 9.09 7.31 15.20
N SER A 71 8.09 6.94 16.01
CA SER A 71 8.20 6.89 17.47
C SER A 71 9.35 5.99 17.95
N LEU A 72 9.72 4.96 17.18
CA LEU A 72 10.83 4.06 17.49
C LEU A 72 12.21 4.70 17.26
N MET A 73 12.29 5.72 16.41
CA MET A 73 13.53 6.42 16.05
C MET A 73 13.61 7.83 16.62
N ASN A 74 12.67 8.22 17.52
CA ASN A 74 12.59 9.58 18.05
C ASN A 74 12.61 10.69 17.00
N GLU A 75 12.06 10.42 15.80
CA GLU A 75 11.98 11.44 14.76
C GLU A 75 10.87 12.43 15.11
N PRO A 76 11.13 13.75 15.01
CA PRO A 76 10.10 14.76 15.27
C PRO A 76 9.02 14.73 14.17
N GLU A 77 7.82 15.20 14.54
CA GLU A 77 6.77 15.48 13.57
C GLU A 77 7.25 16.53 12.56
N LYS A 78 6.97 16.28 11.27
CA LYS A 78 7.39 17.20 10.20
C LYS A 78 6.17 17.67 9.42
N LEU A 79 6.05 18.99 9.26
CA LEU A 79 5.09 19.57 8.32
C LEU A 79 5.55 19.30 6.89
N GLN A 80 4.67 18.72 6.08
CA GLN A 80 4.88 18.48 4.66
C GLN A 80 3.99 19.43 3.84
N ILE A 81 4.62 20.16 2.92
CA ILE A 81 3.94 21.03 1.97
C ILE A 81 4.29 20.49 0.60
N VAL A 82 3.35 19.81 -0.04
CA VAL A 82 3.59 19.11 -1.31
C VAL A 82 2.41 19.31 -2.26
N THR A 83 2.63 19.05 -3.54
CA THR A 83 1.53 19.01 -4.50
C THR A 83 0.73 17.71 -4.36
N ILE A 84 -0.54 17.72 -4.80
CA ILE A 84 -1.36 16.51 -4.85
C ILE A 84 -0.65 15.45 -5.71
N ARG A 85 -0.07 15.84 -6.85
CA ARG A 85 0.69 14.94 -7.72
C ARG A 85 1.82 14.25 -6.96
N ASP A 86 2.63 15.01 -6.24
CA ASP A 86 3.83 14.48 -5.57
C ASP A 86 3.43 13.60 -4.39
N TYR A 87 2.37 13.98 -3.66
CA TYR A 87 1.78 13.14 -2.62
C TYR A 87 1.26 11.80 -3.19
N ASP A 88 0.49 11.85 -4.28
CA ASP A 88 -0.08 10.66 -4.90
C ASP A 88 1.01 9.74 -5.46
N LEU A 89 2.09 10.30 -6.01
CA LEU A 89 3.26 9.53 -6.48
C LEU A 89 4.00 8.86 -5.32
N ASP A 90 4.17 9.54 -4.18
CA ASP A 90 4.82 8.99 -2.98
C ASP A 90 4.00 7.84 -2.39
N GLN A 91 2.69 8.02 -2.27
CA GLN A 91 1.78 6.95 -1.82
C GLN A 91 1.81 5.74 -2.75
N LEU A 92 1.76 5.97 -4.07
CA LEU A 92 1.82 4.90 -5.06
C LEU A 92 3.18 4.18 -5.02
N GLN A 93 4.27 4.91 -4.84
CA GLN A 93 5.60 4.32 -4.68
C GLN A 93 5.67 3.44 -3.42
N SER A 94 5.02 3.84 -2.34
CA SER A 94 4.89 3.02 -1.13
C SER A 94 4.16 1.70 -1.41
N SER A 95 3.07 1.73 -2.20
CA SER A 95 2.34 0.53 -2.63
C SER A 95 3.22 -0.38 -3.51
N ILE A 96 4.01 0.18 -4.41
CA ILE A 96 4.97 -0.58 -5.24
C ILE A 96 6.07 -1.20 -4.37
N ASN A 97 6.61 -0.45 -3.41
CA ASN A 97 7.63 -0.95 -2.49
C ASN A 97 7.08 -2.10 -1.63
N SER A 98 5.79 -2.06 -1.29
CA SER A 98 5.12 -3.15 -0.60
C SER A 98 5.11 -4.45 -1.41
N ILE A 99 4.94 -4.38 -2.75
CA ILE A 99 5.07 -5.55 -3.64
C ILE A 99 6.50 -6.11 -3.57
N TYR A 100 7.52 -5.26 -3.67
CA TYR A 100 8.91 -5.71 -3.59
C TYR A 100 9.23 -6.37 -2.25
N SER A 101 8.77 -5.77 -1.15
CA SER A 101 8.95 -6.33 0.20
C SER A 101 8.24 -7.67 0.35
N SER A 102 7.03 -7.80 -0.19
CA SER A 102 6.28 -9.06 -0.20
C SER A 102 6.97 -10.14 -1.01
N LEU A 103 7.50 -9.81 -2.19
CA LEU A 103 8.28 -10.74 -3.02
C LEU A 103 9.57 -11.18 -2.32
N ALA A 104 10.29 -10.25 -1.69
CA ALA A 104 11.51 -10.56 -0.95
C ALA A 104 11.22 -11.49 0.24
N MET A 105 10.17 -11.19 1.02
CA MET A 105 9.76 -12.03 2.14
C MET A 105 9.34 -13.42 1.67
N MET A 106 8.58 -13.50 0.57
CA MET A 106 8.14 -14.77 0.00
C MET A 106 9.34 -15.58 -0.54
N PHE A 107 10.34 -14.93 -1.12
CA PHE A 107 11.57 -15.57 -1.55
C PHE A 107 12.25 -16.26 -0.36
N VAL A 108 12.40 -15.57 0.77
CA VAL A 108 13.00 -16.15 1.98
C VAL A 108 12.17 -17.33 2.47
N MET A 109 10.85 -17.16 2.61
CA MET A 109 9.98 -18.21 3.15
C MET A 109 9.91 -19.44 2.22
N HIS A 110 9.82 -19.22 0.91
CA HIS A 110 9.62 -20.31 -0.04
C HIS A 110 10.93 -20.99 -0.46
N ILE A 111 11.99 -20.23 -0.74
CA ILE A 111 13.25 -20.77 -1.26
C ILE A 111 14.19 -21.21 -0.12
N ILE A 112 14.34 -20.37 0.92
CA ILE A 112 15.28 -20.64 2.02
C ILE A 112 14.62 -21.57 3.05
N MET A 113 13.42 -21.24 3.51
CA MET A 113 12.72 -22.02 4.55
C MET A 113 11.91 -23.19 3.99
N LYS A 114 11.74 -23.27 2.66
CA LYS A 114 10.96 -24.31 1.94
C LYS A 114 9.49 -24.39 2.37
N TYR A 115 8.91 -23.28 2.84
CA TYR A 115 7.50 -23.20 3.16
C TYR A 115 6.67 -22.89 1.92
N ASN A 116 5.80 -23.82 1.51
CA ASN A 116 4.96 -23.69 0.33
C ASN A 116 3.61 -23.08 0.63
N ASN A 117 3.08 -23.25 1.84
CA ASN A 117 1.75 -22.84 2.23
C ASN A 117 1.51 -21.31 2.12
N PRO A 118 2.45 -20.43 2.56
CA PRO A 118 2.29 -18.99 2.41
C PRO A 118 2.17 -18.53 0.97
N LEU A 119 2.84 -19.22 0.03
CA LEU A 119 2.78 -18.91 -1.40
C LEU A 119 1.36 -19.03 -1.94
N PHE A 120 0.65 -20.12 -1.57
CA PHE A 120 -0.74 -20.31 -1.93
C PHE A 120 -1.67 -19.34 -1.22
N MET A 121 -1.46 -19.11 0.08
CA MET A 121 -2.33 -18.23 0.87
C MET A 121 -2.31 -16.78 0.41
N GLN A 122 -1.24 -16.32 -0.20
CA GLN A 122 -1.03 -14.91 -0.53
C GLN A 122 -1.14 -14.57 -2.03
N PHE A 123 -1.39 -15.55 -2.93
CA PHE A 123 -1.36 -15.24 -4.37
C PHE A 123 -2.49 -14.28 -4.81
N ILE A 124 -3.62 -14.22 -4.12
CA ILE A 124 -4.73 -13.30 -4.44
C ILE A 124 -4.45 -11.89 -3.89
N GLY A 125 -3.65 -11.77 -2.83
CA GLY A 125 -3.40 -10.53 -2.11
C GLY A 125 -2.97 -9.35 -2.98
N PRO A 126 -1.98 -9.48 -3.85
CA PRO A 126 -1.47 -8.38 -4.69
C PRO A 126 -2.53 -7.79 -5.61
N ILE A 127 -3.31 -8.62 -6.28
CA ILE A 127 -4.39 -8.14 -7.17
C ILE A 127 -5.48 -7.46 -6.36
N LYS A 128 -5.94 -8.10 -5.27
CA LYS A 128 -6.96 -7.52 -4.41
C LYS A 128 -6.51 -6.17 -3.85
N GLY A 129 -5.29 -6.08 -3.33
CA GLY A 129 -4.70 -4.85 -2.81
C GLY A 129 -4.65 -3.75 -3.87
N ALA A 130 -4.27 -4.06 -5.11
CA ALA A 130 -4.24 -3.11 -6.20
C ALA A 130 -5.64 -2.57 -6.54
N PHE A 131 -6.69 -3.40 -6.55
CA PHE A 131 -8.05 -2.94 -6.82
C PHE A 131 -8.69 -2.18 -5.65
N GLU A 132 -8.26 -2.44 -4.42
CA GLU A 132 -8.71 -1.73 -3.23
C GLU A 132 -7.96 -0.41 -3.00
N ASP A 133 -6.81 -0.23 -3.63
CA ASP A 133 -6.01 0.99 -3.53
C ASP A 133 -6.81 2.21 -4.00
N THR A 134 -6.81 3.25 -3.17
CA THR A 134 -7.58 4.48 -3.43
C THR A 134 -7.11 5.18 -4.69
N LEU A 135 -5.81 5.22 -4.95
CA LEU A 135 -5.24 5.88 -6.14
C LEU A 135 -5.58 5.11 -7.42
N VAL A 136 -5.55 3.79 -7.38
CA VAL A 136 -6.01 2.95 -8.49
C VAL A 136 -7.50 3.18 -8.71
N GLY A 137 -8.29 3.22 -7.63
CA GLY A 137 -9.72 3.50 -7.68
C GLY A 137 -10.04 4.81 -8.38
N ILE A 138 -9.36 5.89 -8.01
CA ILE A 138 -9.58 7.23 -8.57
C ILE A 138 -9.09 7.30 -10.02
N ASN A 139 -7.87 6.85 -10.29
CA ASN A 139 -7.21 7.10 -11.57
C ASN A 139 -7.60 6.10 -12.68
N LEU A 140 -7.84 4.82 -12.35
CA LEU A 140 -8.15 3.78 -13.34
C LEU A 140 -9.60 3.33 -13.32
N LEU A 141 -10.22 3.22 -12.13
CA LEU A 141 -11.58 2.69 -11.98
C LEU A 141 -12.65 3.80 -12.00
N GLY A 142 -12.27 5.07 -12.16
CA GLY A 142 -13.20 6.19 -12.26
C GLY A 142 -13.96 6.49 -10.96
N LYS A 143 -13.46 6.09 -9.80
CA LYS A 143 -14.04 6.49 -8.52
C LYS A 143 -13.92 7.99 -8.35
N LYS A 144 -14.95 8.61 -7.76
CA LYS A 144 -14.96 10.04 -7.52
C LYS A 144 -13.81 10.43 -6.58
N ASP A 145 -13.01 11.40 -7.01
CA ASP A 145 -12.00 12.02 -6.16
C ASP A 145 -12.65 13.04 -5.24
N ASP A 146 -12.70 12.74 -3.94
CA ASP A 146 -13.23 13.67 -2.93
C ASP A 146 -12.25 14.80 -2.60
N GLY A 147 -11.07 14.80 -3.20
CA GLY A 147 -10.00 15.77 -2.93
C GLY A 147 -9.42 15.70 -1.52
N LYS A 148 -9.86 14.73 -0.71
CA LYS A 148 -9.41 14.56 0.67
C LYS A 148 -8.08 13.85 0.70
N ARG A 149 -7.04 14.60 0.93
CA ARG A 149 -5.69 14.07 1.20
C ARG A 149 -5.17 14.68 2.49
N PRO A 150 -4.36 13.99 3.26
CA PRO A 150 -3.86 12.63 3.09
C PRO A 150 -4.95 11.54 3.24
N PHE A 151 -4.73 10.41 2.57
CA PHE A 151 -5.62 9.25 2.74
C PHE A 151 -5.46 8.66 4.15
N LYS A 152 -6.56 8.23 4.74
CA LYS A 152 -6.52 7.52 6.03
C LYS A 152 -5.80 6.20 5.84
N SER A 153 -4.79 5.93 6.67
CA SER A 153 -4.10 4.64 6.71
C SER A 153 -5.12 3.53 7.00
N GLN A 154 -5.21 2.55 6.12
CA GLN A 154 -6.03 1.37 6.39
C GLN A 154 -5.20 0.40 7.24
N PRO A 155 -5.69 -0.02 8.40
CA PRO A 155 -4.98 -1.00 9.22
C PRO A 155 -4.97 -2.36 8.51
N LEU A 156 -3.79 -2.96 8.37
CA LEU A 156 -3.62 -4.27 7.72
C LEU A 156 -4.18 -5.41 8.57
N PHE A 157 -3.99 -5.33 9.89
CA PHE A 157 -4.52 -6.27 10.87
C PHE A 157 -5.00 -5.50 12.11
N GLY A 158 -6.32 -5.41 12.28
CA GLY A 158 -6.92 -4.80 13.46
C GLY A 158 -6.67 -3.29 13.58
N LYS A 159 -6.44 -2.81 14.81
CA LYS A 159 -6.30 -1.38 15.13
C LYS A 159 -4.89 -0.81 15.00
N ILE A 160 -3.93 -1.56 14.46
CA ILE A 160 -2.56 -1.06 14.30
C ILE A 160 -2.45 -0.32 12.96
N PRO A 161 -2.29 1.01 12.95
CA PRO A 161 -2.05 1.75 11.72
C PRO A 161 -0.69 1.32 11.15
N THR A 162 -0.67 0.90 9.88
CA THR A 162 0.55 0.43 9.21
C THR A 162 1.34 1.56 8.56
N GLY A 163 0.91 2.80 8.74
CA GLY A 163 1.58 3.98 8.19
C GLY A 163 1.73 5.09 9.22
N PRO A 164 2.56 6.09 8.95
CA PRO A 164 2.65 7.27 9.80
C PRO A 164 1.28 7.92 9.90
N ASP A 165 0.88 8.25 11.13
CA ASP A 165 -0.36 8.99 11.37
C ASP A 165 -0.21 10.38 10.73
N MET A 166 -1.08 10.69 9.77
CA MET A 166 -1.05 11.95 9.05
C MET A 166 -2.19 12.83 9.53
N ARG A 167 -1.84 13.98 10.10
CA ARG A 167 -2.81 14.95 10.63
C ARG A 167 -2.94 16.15 9.72
N THR A 168 -4.17 16.66 9.59
CA THR A 168 -4.51 17.84 8.77
C THR A 168 -5.23 18.91 9.57
N ASP A 169 -5.24 18.80 10.90
CA ASP A 169 -5.90 19.76 11.75
C ASP A 169 -5.18 21.12 11.70
N LYS A 170 -5.95 22.16 11.46
CA LYS A 170 -5.46 23.52 11.22
C LYS A 170 -4.58 24.03 12.37
N LYS A 171 -4.97 23.75 13.62
CA LYS A 171 -4.25 24.22 14.80
C LYS A 171 -2.85 23.63 14.89
N SER A 172 -2.69 22.32 14.64
CA SER A 172 -1.38 21.66 14.67
C SER A 172 -0.49 22.13 13.53
N ILE A 173 -1.05 22.36 12.34
CA ILE A 173 -0.30 22.91 11.20
C ILE A 173 0.21 24.31 11.51
N GLU A 174 -0.64 25.22 12.03
CA GLU A 174 -0.25 26.58 12.41
C GLU A 174 0.86 26.59 13.49
N LEU A 175 0.75 25.71 14.48
CA LEU A 175 1.78 25.59 15.53
C LEU A 175 3.15 25.21 14.96
N LEU A 176 3.20 24.28 14.03
CA LEU A 176 4.46 23.85 13.40
C LEU A 176 5.00 24.89 12.41
N GLU A 177 4.14 25.65 11.74
CA GLU A 177 4.53 26.78 10.90
C GLU A 177 5.19 27.89 11.73
N VAL A 178 4.60 28.24 12.88
CA VAL A 178 5.12 29.29 13.78
C VAL A 178 6.43 28.84 14.46
N ALA A 179 6.52 27.56 14.85
CA ALA A 179 7.73 27.01 15.49
C ALA A 179 8.93 26.85 14.55
N GLY A 180 8.78 27.18 13.26
CA GLY A 180 9.85 27.02 12.25
C GLY A 180 10.22 25.58 11.90
N ASN A 181 9.46 24.61 12.40
CA ASN A 181 9.67 23.18 12.15
C ASN A 181 9.03 22.68 10.83
N GLY A 182 8.56 23.58 10.02
CA GLY A 182 7.91 23.24 8.74
C GLY A 182 8.09 24.36 7.74
N GLY A 183 8.45 23.99 6.55
CA GLY A 183 8.58 24.91 5.43
C GLY A 183 10.01 25.37 5.23
N ILE A 184 10.76 24.59 4.47
CA ILE A 184 11.95 25.12 3.80
C ILE A 184 11.43 26.16 2.81
N LYS A 185 11.62 27.44 3.12
CA LYS A 185 11.58 28.47 2.08
C LYS A 185 12.79 28.22 1.20
N TYR A 186 12.56 27.66 0.03
CA TYR A 186 13.52 27.77 -1.05
C TYR A 186 13.34 29.19 -1.60
N GLU A 187 14.30 30.08 -1.32
CA GLU A 187 14.54 31.29 -2.08
C GLU A 187 15.16 30.93 -3.44
#